data_49aac083a75bacf17a66df5c70cea2f4
#
_entry.id   49aac083a75bacf17a66df5c70cea2f4
#
_cell.length_a   1.000
_cell.length_b   1.000
_cell.length_c   1.000
_cell.angle_alpha   90.00
_cell.angle_beta   90.00
_cell.angle_gamma   90.00
#
_symmetry.space_group_name_H-M   'P 1'
#
loop_
_entity.id
_entity.type
_entity.pdbx_description
1 polymer ?
#
loop_
_entity_poly.entity_id
_entity_poly.type
_entity_poly.pdbx_seq_one_letter_code
_entity_poly.pdbx_strand_id
1 'polypeptide(L)'
;PVRVLKNRMSREYVRQEKAGADKMELEKYTLGSLRRAVFEGDTATGSLMAGQVAGMLHEVRPVADILADLWDGGRQRIAALSHEC
;
A
#
# COMPACT_ATOMS: atom_id res chain seq x y z
N PRO A 1 7.20 3.73 -10.85
CA PRO A 1 7.13 4.13 -9.43
C PRO A 1 6.08 3.33 -8.68
N VAL A 2 6.34 3.08 -7.43
CA VAL A 2 5.47 2.32 -6.54
C VAL A 2 5.14 3.18 -5.33
N ARG A 3 3.87 3.16 -4.91
CA ARG A 3 3.41 3.90 -3.74
C ARG A 3 3.52 3.01 -2.50
N VAL A 4 4.14 3.55 -1.46
CA VAL A 4 4.30 2.84 -0.18
C VAL A 4 3.93 3.75 0.98
N LEU A 5 3.53 3.16 2.09
CA LEU A 5 3.33 3.91 3.34
C LEU A 5 4.70 4.34 3.88
N LYS A 6 4.76 5.55 4.44
CA LYS A 6 6.00 6.09 5.01
C LYS A 6 6.42 5.27 6.22
N ASN A 7 7.67 4.80 6.20
CA ASN A 7 8.30 4.13 7.32
C ASN A 7 9.80 4.45 7.33
N ARG A 8 10.55 3.84 8.22
CA ARG A 8 11.99 4.08 8.31
C ARG A 8 12.71 3.78 6.99
N MET A 9 12.39 2.65 6.36
CA MET A 9 13.02 2.24 5.10
C MET A 9 12.72 3.22 3.98
N SER A 10 11.45 3.61 3.80
CA SER A 10 11.08 4.50 2.70
C SER A 10 11.69 5.89 2.86
N ARG A 11 11.77 6.40 4.09
CA ARG A 11 12.41 7.70 4.36
C ARG A 11 13.91 7.66 4.06
N GLU A 12 14.58 6.59 4.45
CA GLU A 12 16.01 6.42 4.18
C GLU A 12 16.27 6.26 2.68
N TYR A 13 15.41 5.51 1.99
CA TYR A 13 15.49 5.36 0.53
C TYR A 13 15.42 6.72 -0.17
N VAL A 14 14.43 7.53 0.16
CA VAL A 14 14.26 8.86 -0.45
C VAL A 14 15.43 9.77 -0.11
N ARG A 15 15.93 9.71 1.12
CA ARG A 15 17.09 10.50 1.56
C ARG A 15 18.31 10.16 0.73
N GLN A 16 18.60 8.87 0.54
CA GLN A 16 19.72 8.42 -0.27
C GLN A 16 19.57 8.78 -1.74
N GLU A 17 18.36 8.66 -2.27
CA GLU A 17 18.07 9.04 -3.65
C GLU A 17 18.33 10.53 -3.88
N LYS A 18 17.90 11.39 -2.97
CA LYS A 18 18.16 12.83 -3.05
C LYS A 18 19.64 13.18 -2.88
N ALA A 19 20.39 12.36 -2.16
CA ALA A 19 21.82 12.54 -2.00
C ALA A 19 22.63 12.06 -3.20
N GLY A 20 21.99 11.50 -4.23
CA GLY A 20 22.65 11.07 -5.44
C GLY A 20 23.14 9.63 -5.45
N ALA A 21 22.65 8.78 -4.53
CA ALA A 21 22.99 7.36 -4.52
C ALA A 21 22.61 6.72 -5.85
N ASP A 22 23.43 5.78 -6.33
CA ASP A 22 23.12 5.11 -7.58
C ASP A 22 22.04 4.02 -7.39
N LYS A 23 21.54 3.50 -8.51
CA LYS A 23 20.47 2.52 -8.50
C LYS A 23 20.82 1.24 -7.74
N MET A 24 22.07 0.80 -7.83
CA MET A 24 22.50 -0.42 -7.15
C MET A 24 22.55 -0.24 -5.63
N GLU A 25 22.95 0.93 -5.16
CA GLU A 25 22.91 1.25 -3.74
C GLU A 25 21.50 1.31 -3.21
N LEU A 26 20.57 1.90 -3.97
CA LEU A 26 19.16 1.99 -3.60
C LEU A 26 18.49 0.61 -3.55
N GLU A 27 18.87 -0.31 -4.43
CA GLU A 27 18.31 -1.66 -4.44
C GLU A 27 18.59 -2.43 -3.13
N LYS A 28 19.64 -2.09 -2.42
CA LYS A 28 19.96 -2.74 -1.14
C LYS A 28 18.84 -2.53 -0.11
N TYR A 29 18.14 -1.41 -0.16
CA TYR A 29 17.04 -1.12 0.75
C TYR A 29 15.77 -1.90 0.41
N THR A 30 15.56 -2.19 -0.87
CA THR A 30 14.33 -2.83 -1.35
C THR A 30 14.44 -4.33 -1.52
N LEU A 31 15.67 -4.89 -1.56
CA LEU A 31 15.85 -6.33 -1.73
C LEU A 31 15.25 -7.09 -0.55
N GLY A 32 14.25 -7.92 -0.84
CA GLY A 32 13.54 -8.69 0.18
C GLY A 32 12.61 -7.87 1.07
N SER A 33 12.40 -6.59 0.79
CA SER A 33 11.61 -5.71 1.66
C SER A 33 10.11 -6.07 1.68
N LEU A 34 9.56 -6.49 0.56
CA LEU A 34 8.16 -6.92 0.51
C LEU A 34 7.96 -8.19 1.32
N ARG A 35 8.88 -9.15 1.21
CA ARG A 35 8.85 -10.37 2.00
C ARG A 35 8.90 -10.09 3.50
N ARG A 36 9.76 -9.17 3.93
CA ARG A 36 9.84 -8.77 5.34
C ARG A 36 8.51 -8.21 5.84
N ALA A 37 7.85 -7.39 5.06
CA ALA A 37 6.55 -6.84 5.44
C ALA A 37 5.47 -7.93 5.53
N VAL A 38 5.38 -8.78 4.52
CA VAL A 38 4.29 -9.77 4.39
C VAL A 38 4.46 -10.95 5.33
N PHE A 39 5.67 -11.54 5.39
CA PHE A 39 5.90 -12.75 6.16
C PHE A 39 6.42 -12.50 7.58
N GLU A 40 7.16 -11.43 7.78
CA GLU A 40 7.76 -11.14 9.10
C GLU A 40 7.02 -10.04 9.85
N GLY A 41 6.11 -9.33 9.19
CA GLY A 41 5.40 -8.21 9.80
C GLY A 41 6.30 -7.02 10.11
N ASP A 42 7.42 -6.89 9.40
CA ASP A 42 8.38 -5.81 9.62
C ASP A 42 7.88 -4.51 8.98
N THR A 43 7.27 -3.67 9.80
CA THR A 43 6.73 -2.39 9.34
C THR A 43 7.78 -1.27 9.31
N ALA A 44 8.96 -1.51 9.85
CA ALA A 44 10.05 -0.52 9.88
C ALA A 44 10.93 -0.61 8.64
N THR A 45 11.32 -1.81 8.23
CA THR A 45 12.23 -2.03 7.10
C THR A 45 11.58 -2.70 5.89
N GLY A 46 10.32 -3.14 6.01
CA GLY A 46 9.57 -3.73 4.91
C GLY A 46 8.99 -2.69 3.97
N SER A 47 8.62 -3.13 2.77
CA SER A 47 7.87 -2.31 1.83
C SER A 47 6.37 -2.50 2.06
N LEU A 48 5.70 -1.42 2.48
CA LEU A 48 4.26 -1.42 2.75
C LEU A 48 3.55 -0.79 1.55
N MET A 49 3.36 -1.59 0.50
CA MET A 49 2.75 -1.12 -0.74
C MET A 49 1.27 -0.80 -0.54
N ALA A 50 0.83 0.35 -1.05
CA ALA A 50 -0.54 0.80 -0.89
C ALA A 50 -0.98 1.63 -2.10
N GLY A 51 -2.24 1.46 -2.50
CA GLY A 51 -2.86 2.30 -3.51
C GLY A 51 -3.40 3.60 -2.90
N GLN A 52 -3.92 4.47 -3.76
CA GLN A 52 -4.48 5.76 -3.32
C GLN A 52 -5.66 5.60 -2.36
N VAL A 53 -6.45 4.55 -2.54
CA VAL A 53 -7.63 4.29 -1.71
C VAL A 53 -7.28 3.88 -0.28
N ALA A 54 -6.01 3.55 -0.01
CA ALA A 54 -5.58 3.13 1.32
C ALA A 54 -5.94 4.15 2.41
N GLY A 55 -5.97 5.45 2.08
CA GLY A 55 -6.38 6.50 3.01
C GLY A 55 -7.84 6.42 3.46
N MET A 56 -8.67 5.66 2.77
CA MET A 56 -10.07 5.45 3.12
C MET A 56 -10.30 4.22 4.03
N LEU A 57 -9.24 3.45 4.30
CA LEU A 57 -9.33 2.24 5.11
C LEU A 57 -8.99 2.58 6.56
N HIS A 58 -9.90 2.29 7.47
CA HIS A 58 -9.78 2.70 8.87
C HIS A 58 -9.82 1.54 9.87
N GLU A 59 -9.99 0.30 9.39
CA GLU A 59 -10.11 -0.85 10.28
C GLU A 59 -9.62 -2.14 9.61
N VAL A 60 -9.19 -3.08 10.44
CA VAL A 60 -8.84 -4.44 10.01
C VAL A 60 -10.07 -5.31 10.19
N ARG A 61 -10.48 -6.01 9.13
CA ARG A 61 -11.71 -6.80 9.11
C ARG A 61 -11.47 -8.17 8.48
N PRO A 62 -12.32 -9.16 8.80
CA PRO A 62 -12.27 -10.44 8.11
C PRO A 62 -12.45 -10.28 6.60
N VAL A 63 -11.74 -11.10 5.83
CA VAL A 63 -11.78 -11.04 4.36
C VAL A 63 -13.21 -11.22 3.82
N ALA A 64 -13.99 -12.11 4.43
CA ALA A 64 -15.38 -12.34 4.02
C ALA A 64 -16.22 -11.05 4.11
N ASP A 65 -16.04 -10.26 5.16
CA ASP A 65 -16.75 -9.00 5.35
C ASP A 65 -16.29 -7.95 4.33
N ILE A 66 -15.00 -7.91 4.05
CA ILE A 66 -14.44 -6.99 3.04
C ILE A 66 -15.02 -7.30 1.66
N LEU A 67 -15.04 -8.57 1.28
CA LEU A 67 -15.58 -8.99 -0.03
C LEU A 67 -17.07 -8.72 -0.13
N ALA A 68 -17.85 -8.98 0.93
CA ALA A 68 -19.27 -8.67 0.95
C ALA A 68 -19.52 -7.18 0.77
N ASP A 69 -18.77 -6.33 1.48
CA ASP A 69 -18.91 -4.87 1.36
C ASP A 69 -18.55 -4.36 -0.02
N LEU A 70 -17.50 -4.91 -0.64
CA LEU A 70 -17.12 -4.55 -2.01
C LEU A 70 -18.24 -4.90 -3.01
N TRP A 71 -18.80 -6.09 -2.90
CA TRP A 71 -19.86 -6.55 -3.77
C TRP A 71 -21.14 -5.72 -3.59
N ASP A 72 -21.62 -5.63 -2.36
CA ASP A 72 -22.86 -4.91 -2.03
C ASP A 72 -22.73 -3.41 -2.28
N GLY A 73 -21.60 -2.83 -1.90
CA GLY A 73 -21.30 -1.42 -2.14
C GLY A 73 -21.23 -1.09 -3.62
N GLY A 74 -20.61 -1.96 -4.43
CA GLY A 74 -20.56 -1.81 -5.88
C GLY A 74 -21.95 -1.82 -6.51
N ARG A 75 -22.80 -2.76 -6.09
CA ARG A 75 -24.19 -2.84 -6.58
C ARG A 75 -25.01 -1.60 -6.21
N GLN A 76 -24.85 -1.11 -5.00
CA GLN A 76 -25.52 0.11 -4.53
C GLN A 76 -25.09 1.33 -5.35
N ARG A 77 -23.81 1.45 -5.69
CA ARG A 77 -23.30 2.54 -6.51
C ARG A 77 -23.83 2.50 -7.93
N ILE A 78 -23.91 1.32 -8.52
CA ILE A 78 -24.48 1.15 -9.85
C ILE A 78 -25.95 1.57 -9.84
N ALA A 79 -26.72 1.14 -8.85
CA ALA A 79 -28.12 1.51 -8.71
C ALA A 79 -28.30 3.03 -8.54
N ALA A 80 -27.48 3.67 -7.71
CA ALA A 80 -27.52 5.10 -7.50
C ALA A 80 -27.21 5.88 -8.80
N LEU A 81 -26.19 5.47 -9.54
CA LEU A 81 -25.81 6.13 -10.79
C LEU A 81 -26.87 5.97 -11.87
N SER A 82 -27.60 4.84 -11.91
CA SER A 82 -28.65 4.64 -12.90
C SER A 82 -29.86 5.57 -12.71
N HIS A 83 -30.04 6.12 -11.50
CA HIS A 83 -31.09 7.08 -11.22
C HIS A 83 -30.73 8.51 -11.59
N GLU A 84 -29.46 8.81 -11.80
CA GLU A 84 -28.96 10.13 -12.15
C GLU A 84 -28.92 10.37 -13.66
N CYS A 85 -29.07 9.33 -14.45
CA CYS A 85 -29.04 9.41 -15.92
C CYS A 85 -30.46 9.65 -16.54
#